data_16b51cb6fc6f6aa444997f51818a2d25
#
_entry.id   16b51cb6fc6f6aa444997f51818a2d25
#
_cell.length_a   1.000
_cell.length_b   1.000
_cell.length_c   1.000
_cell.angle_alpha   90.00
_cell.angle_beta   90.00
_cell.angle_gamma   90.00
#
_symmetry.space_group_name_H-M   'P 1'
#
loop_
_entity.id
_entity.type
_entity.pdbx_description
1 polymer ?
#
loop_
_entity_poly.entity_id
_entity_poly.type
_entity_poly.pdbx_seq_one_letter_code
_entity_poly.pdbx_strand_id
1 'polypeptide(L)'
;MSTRDELAGVLADTINKNFKDMKVAYFLDGTDTTPTDIKDFVSTGSTMLDLAISNKPNGGIAVGRITELNGLESSGKSLLGAHMLAQTQKKGGVAVYIDTETAVSTEF
;
A
#
# COMPACT_ATOMS: atom_id res chain seq x y z
N MET A 1 -21.37 -4.74 25.56
CA MET A 1 -21.72 -4.19 24.22
C MET A 1 -22.81 -3.15 24.39
N SER A 2 -22.73 -2.02 23.73
CA SER A 2 -23.81 -1.05 23.73
C SER A 2 -24.90 -1.49 22.73
N THR A 3 -26.14 -1.09 22.95
CA THR A 3 -27.28 -1.33 22.03
C THR A 3 -26.97 -0.84 20.60
N ARG A 4 -26.07 0.13 20.47
CA ARG A 4 -25.59 0.69 19.21
C ARG A 4 -24.70 -0.31 18.43
N ASP A 5 -23.85 -1.05 19.14
CA ASP A 5 -22.96 -2.05 18.54
C ASP A 5 -23.76 -3.29 18.08
N GLU A 6 -24.79 -3.67 18.83
CA GLU A 6 -25.74 -4.74 18.43
C GLU A 6 -26.50 -4.36 17.15
N LEU A 7 -26.97 -3.12 17.06
CA LEU A 7 -27.69 -2.64 15.89
C LEU A 7 -26.76 -2.60 14.66
N ALA A 8 -25.51 -2.15 14.81
CA ALA A 8 -24.51 -2.14 13.75
C ALA A 8 -24.22 -3.57 13.27
N GLY A 9 -24.14 -4.56 14.18
CA GLY A 9 -23.96 -5.97 13.84
C GLY A 9 -25.11 -6.51 13.01
N VAL A 10 -26.35 -6.30 13.46
CA VAL A 10 -27.55 -6.73 12.71
C VAL A 10 -27.63 -6.10 11.34
N LEU A 11 -27.28 -4.82 11.22
CA LEU A 11 -27.29 -4.10 9.94
C LEU A 11 -26.24 -4.68 8.98
N ALA A 12 -25.00 -4.87 9.43
CA ALA A 12 -23.94 -5.45 8.63
C ALA A 12 -24.28 -6.87 8.14
N ASP A 13 -24.82 -7.70 9.02
CA ASP A 13 -25.27 -9.05 8.69
C ASP A 13 -26.41 -9.05 7.67
N THR A 14 -27.36 -8.14 7.82
CA THR A 14 -28.50 -8.02 6.89
C THR A 14 -28.02 -7.60 5.51
N ILE A 15 -27.10 -6.64 5.43
CA ILE A 15 -26.52 -6.19 4.16
C ILE A 15 -25.74 -7.35 3.52
N ASN A 16 -24.86 -8.01 4.26
CA ASN A 16 -24.03 -9.09 3.73
C ASN A 16 -24.86 -10.29 3.26
N LYS A 17 -25.99 -10.61 3.89
CA LYS A 17 -26.91 -11.68 3.46
C LYS A 17 -27.52 -11.44 2.09
N ASN A 18 -27.65 -10.18 1.66
CA ASN A 18 -28.18 -9.85 0.33
C ASN A 18 -27.16 -10.10 -0.79
N PHE A 19 -25.87 -10.27 -0.45
CA PHE A 19 -24.78 -10.50 -1.40
C PHE A 19 -24.12 -11.84 -1.09
N LYS A 20 -24.66 -12.92 -1.66
CA LYS A 20 -24.31 -14.32 -1.31
C LYS A 20 -22.86 -14.69 -1.58
N ASP A 21 -22.21 -14.00 -2.53
CA ASP A 21 -20.89 -14.39 -3.05
C ASP A 21 -19.75 -13.46 -2.59
N MET A 22 -20.06 -12.39 -1.86
CA MET A 22 -19.05 -11.45 -1.37
C MET A 22 -19.53 -10.69 -0.12
N LYS A 23 -18.59 -10.46 0.80
CA LYS A 23 -18.81 -9.54 1.92
C LYS A 23 -18.71 -8.10 1.41
N VAL A 24 -19.70 -7.27 1.67
CA VAL A 24 -19.79 -5.87 1.21
C VAL A 24 -19.89 -4.86 2.37
N ALA A 25 -20.26 -5.28 3.56
CA ALA A 25 -20.28 -4.46 4.77
C ALA A 25 -19.20 -4.93 5.76
N TYR A 26 -18.40 -4.00 6.24
CA TYR A 26 -17.25 -4.23 7.11
C TYR A 26 -17.27 -3.29 8.30
N PHE A 27 -16.79 -3.76 9.46
CA PHE A 27 -16.47 -2.90 10.59
C PHE A 27 -15.08 -2.27 10.37
N LEU A 28 -14.96 -0.98 10.61
CA LEU A 28 -13.69 -0.23 10.49
C LEU A 28 -13.01 0.01 11.85
N ASP A 29 -13.28 -0.85 12.80
CA ASP A 29 -12.73 -0.81 14.16
C ASP A 29 -11.49 -1.71 14.34
N GLY A 30 -11.01 -2.33 13.25
CA GLY A 30 -9.88 -3.25 13.24
C GLY A 30 -10.27 -4.71 13.50
N THR A 31 -11.56 -5.04 13.72
CA THR A 31 -12.02 -6.41 13.92
C THR A 31 -12.19 -7.18 12.60
N ASP A 32 -12.50 -6.46 11.53
CA ASP A 32 -12.66 -7.01 10.18
C ASP A 32 -11.42 -6.76 9.32
N THR A 33 -11.07 -7.72 8.46
CA THR A 33 -10.11 -7.50 7.37
C THR A 33 -10.84 -6.92 6.16
N THR A 34 -10.53 -5.67 5.81
CA THR A 34 -11.18 -4.98 4.69
C THR A 34 -10.37 -5.14 3.39
N PRO A 35 -11.01 -5.05 2.21
CA PRO A 35 -10.28 -5.06 0.93
C PRO A 35 -9.31 -3.88 0.77
N THR A 36 -9.48 -2.83 1.58
CA THR A 36 -8.63 -1.64 1.58
C THR A 36 -7.41 -1.77 2.48
N ASP A 37 -7.31 -2.82 3.29
CA ASP A 37 -6.18 -3.05 4.18
C ASP A 37 -4.91 -3.32 3.40
N ILE A 38 -3.87 -2.57 3.71
CA ILE A 38 -2.55 -2.74 3.12
C ILE A 38 -1.82 -3.82 3.91
N LYS A 39 -1.54 -4.94 3.23
CA LYS A 39 -0.94 -6.14 3.86
C LYS A 39 0.58 -6.18 3.73
N ASP A 40 1.14 -5.49 2.73
CA ASP A 40 2.57 -5.53 2.44
C ASP A 40 3.06 -4.17 1.93
N PHE A 41 4.36 -3.93 2.09
CA PHE A 41 5.04 -2.70 1.71
C PHE A 41 6.34 -3.01 1.00
N VAL A 42 6.75 -2.10 0.12
CA VAL A 42 8.10 -2.06 -0.45
C VAL A 42 8.85 -0.92 0.23
N SER A 43 9.97 -1.25 0.85
CA SER A 43 10.85 -0.24 1.48
C SER A 43 11.39 0.74 0.43
N THR A 44 11.57 1.98 0.84
CA THR A 44 12.31 2.99 0.06
C THR A 44 13.83 2.83 0.15
N GLY A 45 14.31 1.92 1.02
CA GLY A 45 15.70 1.78 1.37
C GLY A 45 16.14 2.66 2.55
N SER A 46 15.27 3.52 3.03
CA SER A 46 15.48 4.38 4.20
C SER A 46 14.42 4.11 5.25
N THR A 47 14.83 3.64 6.43
CA THR A 47 13.91 3.37 7.55
C THR A 47 13.15 4.63 7.99
N MET A 48 13.80 5.78 7.98
CA MET A 48 13.15 7.05 8.35
C MET A 48 12.08 7.44 7.33
N LEU A 49 12.35 7.27 6.05
CA LEU A 49 11.38 7.57 4.99
C LEU A 49 10.23 6.57 5.01
N ASP A 50 10.52 5.30 5.20
CA ASP A 50 9.50 4.24 5.36
C ASP A 50 8.56 4.55 6.51
N LEU A 51 9.11 4.97 7.65
CA LEU A 51 8.33 5.37 8.81
C LEU A 51 7.48 6.62 8.52
N ALA A 52 8.05 7.61 7.84
CA ALA A 52 7.34 8.84 7.50
C ALA A 52 6.15 8.59 6.54
N ILE A 53 6.29 7.66 5.60
CA ILE A 53 5.26 7.33 4.61
C ILE A 53 4.16 6.45 5.21
N SER A 54 4.54 5.38 5.90
CA SER A 54 3.61 4.31 6.31
C SER A 54 3.32 4.25 7.80
N ASN A 55 4.02 5.06 8.60
CA ASN A 55 4.02 4.97 10.07
C ASN A 55 4.43 3.57 10.58
N LYS A 56 5.26 2.86 9.81
CA LYS A 56 5.78 1.53 10.14
C LYS A 56 7.28 1.46 9.90
N PRO A 57 8.09 0.94 10.84
CA PRO A 57 9.56 0.87 10.68
C PRO A 57 10.01 0.02 9.48
N ASN A 58 9.25 -1.03 9.15
CA ASN A 58 9.47 -1.92 8.01
C ASN A 58 8.41 -1.69 6.92
N GLY A 59 7.93 -0.47 6.81
CA GLY A 59 6.89 -0.10 5.86
C GLY A 59 7.45 0.39 4.54
N GLY A 60 7.05 1.57 4.15
CA GLY A 60 7.40 2.21 2.88
C GLY A 60 6.19 2.37 1.96
N ILE A 61 6.35 2.03 0.69
CA ILE A 61 5.31 2.17 -0.33
C ILE A 61 4.34 0.97 -0.26
N ALA A 62 3.05 1.27 -0.26
CA ALA A 62 2.01 0.25 -0.14
C ALA A 62 1.92 -0.63 -1.40
N VAL A 63 1.99 -1.95 -1.21
CA VAL A 63 1.75 -2.92 -2.28
C VAL A 63 0.27 -2.93 -2.66
N GLY A 64 -0.02 -3.06 -3.95
CA GLY A 64 -1.39 -3.06 -4.47
C GLY A 64 -2.01 -1.65 -4.58
N ARG A 65 -1.18 -0.61 -4.56
CA ARG A 65 -1.60 0.79 -4.75
C ARG A 65 -0.74 1.46 -5.81
N ILE A 66 -1.28 2.51 -6.41
CA ILE A 66 -0.53 3.42 -7.29
C ILE A 66 0.02 4.53 -6.42
N THR A 67 1.33 4.76 -6.53
CA THR A 67 2.02 5.85 -5.82
C THR A 67 2.62 6.79 -6.84
N GLU A 68 2.39 8.07 -6.69
CA GLU A 68 2.96 9.14 -7.51
C GLU A 68 4.06 9.87 -6.74
N LEU A 69 5.18 10.11 -7.42
CA LEU A 69 6.29 10.91 -6.89
C LEU A 69 6.38 12.22 -7.66
N ASN A 70 6.13 13.32 -6.96
CA ASN A 70 6.19 14.67 -7.51
C ASN A 70 7.37 15.44 -6.94
N GLY A 71 8.03 16.23 -7.76
CA GLY A 71 9.13 17.08 -7.34
C GLY A 71 9.76 17.82 -8.52
N LEU A 72 10.57 18.80 -8.21
CA LEU A 72 11.37 19.52 -9.20
C LEU A 72 12.38 18.61 -9.89
N GLU A 73 12.91 19.07 -11.02
CA GLU A 73 14.03 18.39 -11.69
C GLU A 73 15.20 18.19 -10.71
N SER A 74 15.92 17.11 -10.88
CA SER A 74 17.11 16.75 -10.05
C SER A 74 16.82 16.64 -8.54
N SER A 75 15.57 16.41 -8.15
CA SER A 75 15.18 16.23 -6.73
C SER A 75 15.35 14.80 -6.22
N GLY A 76 15.78 13.86 -7.05
CA GLY A 76 16.02 12.46 -6.67
C GLY A 76 14.84 11.52 -6.87
N LYS A 77 13.81 11.90 -7.63
CA LYS A 77 12.63 11.04 -7.92
C LYS A 77 13.02 9.70 -8.54
N SER A 78 13.84 9.75 -9.61
CA SER A 78 14.30 8.54 -10.31
C SER A 78 15.22 7.69 -9.44
N LEU A 79 16.08 8.32 -8.63
CA LEU A 79 16.93 7.64 -7.66
C LEU A 79 16.08 6.89 -6.62
N LEU A 80 15.05 7.52 -6.08
CA LEU A 80 14.13 6.87 -5.15
C LEU A 80 13.39 5.70 -5.83
N GLY A 81 12.96 5.88 -7.07
CA GLY A 81 12.38 4.80 -7.89
C GLY A 81 13.32 3.60 -8.03
N ALA A 82 14.61 3.84 -8.34
CA ALA A 82 15.61 2.78 -8.44
C ALA A 82 15.82 2.04 -7.11
N HIS A 83 15.85 2.75 -5.98
CA HIS A 83 15.91 2.12 -4.66
C HIS A 83 14.71 1.20 -4.39
N MET A 84 13.49 1.63 -4.74
CA MET A 84 12.30 0.80 -4.59
C MET A 84 12.34 -0.44 -5.48
N LEU A 85 12.83 -0.34 -6.72
CA LEU A 85 13.05 -1.49 -7.60
C LEU A 85 14.04 -2.48 -6.98
N ALA A 86 15.17 -1.99 -6.47
CA ALA A 86 16.17 -2.83 -5.79
C ALA A 86 15.60 -3.53 -4.55
N GLN A 87 14.78 -2.85 -3.74
CA GLN A 87 14.13 -3.46 -2.58
C GLN A 87 13.07 -4.51 -3.00
N THR A 88 12.36 -4.28 -4.10
CA THR A 88 11.45 -5.26 -4.68
C THR A 88 12.18 -6.54 -5.09
N GLN A 89 13.32 -6.41 -5.77
CA GLN A 89 14.17 -7.55 -6.15
C GLN A 89 14.72 -8.30 -4.94
N LYS A 90 15.14 -7.61 -3.88
CA LYS A 90 15.59 -8.22 -2.62
C LYS A 90 14.48 -9.05 -1.95
N LYS A 91 13.23 -8.68 -2.13
CA LYS A 91 12.05 -9.46 -1.67
C LYS A 91 11.71 -10.64 -2.60
N GLY A 92 12.45 -10.85 -3.67
CA GLY A 92 12.19 -11.89 -4.67
C GLY A 92 11.14 -11.50 -5.72
N GLY A 93 10.75 -10.23 -5.76
CA GLY A 93 9.81 -9.70 -6.74
C GLY A 93 10.47 -9.37 -8.09
N VAL A 94 9.63 -9.20 -9.11
CA VAL A 94 10.04 -8.71 -10.42
C VAL A 94 9.86 -7.20 -10.44
N ALA A 95 10.92 -6.46 -10.80
CA ALA A 95 10.92 -5.02 -10.96
C ALA A 95 10.96 -4.65 -12.44
N VAL A 96 10.08 -3.73 -12.85
CA VAL A 96 10.01 -3.22 -14.22
C VAL A 96 10.10 -1.70 -14.19
N TYR A 97 11.00 -1.15 -14.99
CA TYR A 97 11.14 0.29 -15.18
C TYR A 97 10.76 0.67 -16.60
N ILE A 98 9.83 1.59 -16.77
CA ILE A 98 9.43 2.14 -18.07
C ILE A 98 9.96 3.57 -18.13
N ASP A 99 11.01 3.77 -18.92
CA ASP A 99 11.71 5.05 -19.05
C ASP A 99 11.33 5.74 -20.38
N THR A 100 10.54 6.79 -20.27
CA THR A 100 10.12 7.61 -21.44
C THR A 100 11.10 8.74 -21.74
N GLU A 101 12.04 9.03 -20.84
CA GLU A 101 13.01 10.12 -20.98
C GLU A 101 14.39 9.63 -21.43
N THR A 102 14.61 8.31 -21.48
CA THR A 102 15.91 7.69 -21.78
C THR A 102 17.04 8.19 -20.86
N ALA A 103 16.72 8.43 -19.60
CA ALA A 103 17.62 9.00 -18.61
C ALA A 103 18.30 7.97 -17.71
N VAL A 104 17.84 6.71 -17.76
CA VAL A 104 18.33 5.61 -16.91
C VAL A 104 19.33 4.77 -17.69
N SER A 105 20.54 4.61 -17.14
CA SER A 105 21.55 3.70 -17.66
C SER A 105 21.59 2.39 -16.85
N THR A 106 22.23 1.36 -17.40
CA THR A 106 22.46 0.08 -16.71
C THR A 106 23.41 0.18 -15.51
N GLU A 107 24.12 1.29 -15.38
CA GLU A 107 25.05 1.60 -14.29
C GLU A 107 24.38 2.35 -13.13
N PHE A 108 23.10 2.66 -13.27
CA PHE A 108 22.31 3.43 -12.31
C PHE A 108 21.80 2.60 -11.12
#